data_9f1339f5e275502cb2a45dbfdff991ca
#
_entry.id   9f1339f5e275502cb2a45dbfdff991ca
#
_cell.length_a   1.000
_cell.length_b   1.000
_cell.length_c   1.000
_cell.angle_alpha   90.00
_cell.angle_beta   90.00
_cell.angle_gamma   90.00
#
_symmetry.space_group_name_H-M   'P 1'
#
loop_
_entity.id
_entity.type
_entity.pdbx_description
1 polymer ?
#
loop_
_entity_poly.entity_id
_entity_poly.type
_entity_poly.pdbx_seq_one_letter_code
_entity_poly.pdbx_strand_id
1 'polypeptide(L)'
;PRPESPSPPPRRPRGRDWFAWLTGRGGAARPVSTGTGPRVAALPGLGWGVALLMALAAAGGMAWSARHADTDRTVDELVASHVRADLSARDIDVISTDRHTVKPWFNGRLDYAPPVEDLAASGFALVGGRLDYVGRRRVAVLVYRHRQHVVDVYVQPAGERPAAPYATVSQGYALDRWNAAGMTWWAVTDAEPSALAAFRTALDARLAGTHNE
;
A
#
# COMPACT_ATOMS: atom_id res chain seq x y z
N PRO A 1 6.06 70.28 41.20
CA PRO A 1 5.64 69.54 40.04
C PRO A 1 5.90 68.03 40.26
N ARG A 2 4.82 67.30 40.34
CA ARG A 2 4.85 65.84 40.46
C ARG A 2 4.94 65.27 39.04
N PRO A 3 5.75 64.23 38.78
CA PRO A 3 5.68 63.52 37.50
C PRO A 3 4.47 62.60 37.41
N GLU A 4 3.75 62.72 36.31
CA GLU A 4 2.62 61.84 35.95
C GLU A 4 3.10 60.42 35.72
N SER A 5 2.42 59.48 36.34
CA SER A 5 2.61 58.04 36.15
C SER A 5 2.07 57.57 34.78
N PRO A 6 2.75 56.73 34.00
CA PRO A 6 2.25 56.24 32.74
C PRO A 6 1.10 55.25 32.93
N SER A 7 0.09 55.43 32.09
CA SER A 7 -1.11 54.54 32.02
C SER A 7 -0.72 53.11 31.58
N PRO A 8 -1.35 52.07 32.15
CA PRO A 8 -1.07 50.68 31.75
C PRO A 8 -1.59 50.37 30.34
N PRO A 9 -0.92 49.49 29.60
CA PRO A 9 -1.32 49.10 28.24
C PRO A 9 -2.63 48.30 28.24
N PRO A 10 -3.41 48.34 27.15
CA PRO A 10 -4.66 47.59 27.03
C PRO A 10 -4.46 46.09 27.05
N ARG A 11 -5.21 45.41 27.90
CA ARG A 11 -5.21 43.94 28.00
C ARG A 11 -5.76 43.33 26.71
N ARG A 12 -4.96 42.48 26.08
CA ARG A 12 -5.36 41.66 24.94
C ARG A 12 -6.51 40.72 25.38
N PRO A 13 -7.58 40.57 24.60
CA PRO A 13 -8.64 39.60 24.89
C PRO A 13 -8.05 38.19 24.68
N ARG A 14 -8.21 37.34 25.71
CA ARG A 14 -7.91 35.90 25.62
C ARG A 14 -8.93 35.25 24.67
N GLY A 15 -8.42 34.71 23.58
CA GLY A 15 -9.19 33.97 22.61
C GLY A 15 -9.80 32.69 23.19
N ARG A 16 -11.07 32.73 23.47
CA ARG A 16 -11.88 31.54 23.78
C ARG A 16 -13.36 31.62 23.30
N ASP A 17 -13.72 32.60 22.47
CA ASP A 17 -15.13 32.79 22.09
C ASP A 17 -15.45 32.49 20.62
N TRP A 18 -14.57 31.78 19.90
CA TRP A 18 -14.84 31.47 18.50
C TRP A 18 -15.86 30.33 18.29
N PHE A 19 -16.21 29.59 19.35
CA PHE A 19 -17.28 28.59 19.31
C PHE A 19 -18.67 29.09 19.74
N ALA A 20 -18.84 30.35 20.16
CA ALA A 20 -20.10 30.86 20.68
C ALA A 20 -21.24 30.93 19.64
N TRP A 21 -20.88 30.90 18.35
CA TRP A 21 -21.87 30.88 17.27
C TRP A 21 -22.48 29.50 17.02
N LEU A 22 -21.86 28.42 17.53
CA LEU A 22 -22.34 27.03 17.39
C LEU A 22 -23.38 26.64 18.45
N THR A 23 -23.49 27.40 19.54
CA THR A 23 -24.44 27.12 20.62
C THR A 23 -25.55 28.16 20.71
N GLY A 24 -26.25 28.38 19.61
CA GLY A 24 -27.33 29.36 19.49
C GLY A 24 -28.26 29.43 20.71
N ARG A 25 -27.87 30.23 21.73
CA ARG A 25 -28.75 30.69 22.80
C ARG A 25 -29.32 32.00 22.36
N GLY A 26 -30.29 31.93 21.45
CA GLY A 26 -31.08 33.05 20.96
C GLY A 26 -32.20 33.38 21.89
N GLY A 27 -32.46 34.67 22.02
CA GLY A 27 -33.50 35.25 22.81
C GLY A 27 -34.90 34.79 22.37
N ALA A 28 -35.81 34.77 23.34
CA ALA A 28 -37.20 34.43 23.19
C ALA A 28 -37.92 35.42 22.23
N ALA A 29 -38.24 34.98 21.03
CA ALA A 29 -39.23 35.60 20.16
C ALA A 29 -40.52 34.82 20.29
N ARG A 30 -41.59 35.53 20.58
CA ARG A 30 -42.97 35.03 20.69
C ARG A 30 -43.42 34.42 19.35
N PRO A 31 -44.06 33.24 19.34
CA PRO A 31 -44.57 32.68 18.09
C PRO A 31 -45.83 33.43 17.64
N VAL A 32 -45.78 34.02 16.47
CA VAL A 32 -46.96 34.41 15.71
C VAL A 32 -47.47 33.16 15.00
N SER A 33 -48.65 32.70 15.42
CA SER A 33 -49.35 31.59 14.80
C SER A 33 -50.12 32.09 13.58
N THR A 34 -49.62 31.83 12.37
CA THR A 34 -50.46 31.82 11.15
C THR A 34 -49.86 30.83 10.14
N GLY A 35 -50.70 29.90 9.68
CA GLY A 35 -50.43 29.14 8.48
C GLY A 35 -50.48 27.61 8.66
N THR A 36 -51.67 27.07 8.38
CA THR A 36 -51.88 25.63 8.13
C THR A 36 -51.14 25.22 6.84
N GLY A 37 -49.87 24.92 6.93
CA GLY A 37 -49.12 24.24 5.87
C GLY A 37 -49.23 22.71 6.02
N PRO A 38 -49.21 21.94 4.96
CA PRO A 38 -49.26 20.49 5.07
C PRO A 38 -48.12 20.00 5.96
N ARG A 39 -48.47 19.39 7.09
CA ARG A 39 -47.49 18.66 7.94
C ARG A 39 -47.02 17.46 7.14
N VAL A 40 -45.87 17.59 6.49
CA VAL A 40 -45.13 16.41 6.03
C VAL A 40 -44.75 15.65 7.30
N ALA A 41 -45.46 14.57 7.55
CA ALA A 41 -45.12 13.66 8.64
C ALA A 41 -43.70 13.13 8.35
N ALA A 42 -42.73 13.70 9.03
CA ALA A 42 -41.36 13.18 9.00
C ALA A 42 -41.44 11.79 9.62
N LEU A 43 -41.37 10.75 8.78
CA LEU A 43 -41.25 9.36 9.22
C LEU A 43 -39.94 9.25 9.99
N PRO A 44 -39.94 9.02 11.31
CA PRO A 44 -38.71 9.04 12.13
C PRO A 44 -37.72 7.93 11.80
N GLY A 45 -38.10 6.99 10.94
CA GLY A 45 -37.22 5.90 10.48
C GLY A 45 -36.37 6.20 9.24
N LEU A 46 -36.77 7.16 8.38
CA LEU A 46 -36.02 7.42 7.13
C LEU A 46 -34.69 8.13 7.37
N GLY A 47 -34.62 9.02 8.37
CA GLY A 47 -33.40 9.77 8.69
C GLY A 47 -32.27 8.87 9.18
N TRP A 48 -32.58 7.87 9.98
CA TRP A 48 -31.58 6.90 10.49
C TRP A 48 -31.06 5.97 9.41
N GLY A 49 -31.93 5.56 8.46
CA GLY A 49 -31.52 4.74 7.32
C GLY A 49 -30.52 5.46 6.41
N VAL A 50 -30.80 6.72 6.08
CA VAL A 50 -29.90 7.54 5.27
C VAL A 50 -28.56 7.80 6.00
N ALA A 51 -28.61 8.12 7.30
CA ALA A 51 -27.42 8.34 8.10
C ALA A 51 -26.53 7.07 8.16
N LEU A 52 -27.14 5.89 8.33
CA LEU A 52 -26.43 4.61 8.32
C LEU A 52 -25.79 4.31 6.96
N LEU A 53 -26.51 4.54 5.87
CA LEU A 53 -25.97 4.35 4.51
C LEU A 53 -24.80 5.30 4.23
N MET A 54 -24.89 6.54 4.64
CA MET A 54 -23.80 7.52 4.51
C MET A 54 -22.59 7.12 5.35
N ALA A 55 -22.80 6.62 6.57
CA ALA A 55 -21.72 6.14 7.43
C ALA A 55 -21.02 4.90 6.83
N LEU A 56 -21.78 3.95 6.27
CA LEU A 56 -21.23 2.77 5.59
C LEU A 56 -20.47 3.14 4.32
N ALA A 57 -21.00 4.08 3.53
CA ALA A 57 -20.32 4.58 2.33
C ALA A 57 -19.01 5.30 2.68
N ALA A 58 -19.01 6.13 3.72
CA ALA A 58 -17.81 6.81 4.21
C ALA A 58 -16.77 5.82 4.75
N ALA A 59 -17.20 4.83 5.54
CA ALA A 59 -16.29 3.78 6.05
C ALA A 59 -15.70 2.93 4.92
N GLY A 60 -16.52 2.57 3.93
CA GLY A 60 -16.07 1.84 2.73
C GLY A 60 -15.07 2.66 1.91
N GLY A 61 -15.35 3.94 1.69
CA GLY A 61 -14.47 4.86 0.98
C GLY A 61 -13.11 5.05 1.69
N MET A 62 -13.12 5.21 3.02
CA MET A 62 -11.88 5.31 3.82
C MET A 62 -11.07 4.01 3.77
N ALA A 63 -11.72 2.85 3.90
CA ALA A 63 -11.02 1.56 3.83
C ALA A 63 -10.43 1.31 2.44
N TRP A 64 -11.13 1.71 1.38
CA TRP A 64 -10.65 1.62 0.00
C TRP A 64 -9.46 2.55 -0.23
N SER A 65 -9.54 3.81 0.21
CA SER A 65 -8.46 4.79 0.12
C SER A 65 -7.20 4.35 0.91
N ALA A 66 -7.37 3.80 2.11
CA ALA A 66 -6.26 3.29 2.91
C ALA A 66 -5.52 2.14 2.21
N ARG A 67 -6.25 1.20 1.58
CA ARG A 67 -5.65 0.09 0.83
C ARG A 67 -4.86 0.55 -0.39
N HIS A 68 -5.35 1.58 -1.10
CA HIS A 68 -4.62 2.17 -2.23
C HIS A 68 -3.34 2.85 -1.74
N ALA A 69 -3.42 3.66 -0.69
CA ALA A 69 -2.25 4.31 -0.12
C ALA A 69 -1.18 3.31 0.38
N ASP A 70 -1.57 2.16 0.92
CA ASP A 70 -0.64 1.11 1.33
C ASP A 70 0.00 0.41 0.11
N THR A 71 -0.76 0.22 -0.97
CA THR A 71 -0.22 -0.34 -2.22
C THR A 71 0.77 0.64 -2.86
N ASP A 72 0.44 1.93 -2.93
CA ASP A 72 1.30 2.95 -3.50
C ASP A 72 2.63 3.08 -2.72
N ARG A 73 2.58 3.06 -1.39
CA ARG A 73 3.80 3.03 -0.55
C ARG A 73 4.66 1.80 -0.81
N THR A 74 4.02 0.63 -0.98
CA THR A 74 4.75 -0.60 -1.30
C THR A 74 5.42 -0.49 -2.66
N VAL A 75 4.74 0.05 -3.66
CA VAL A 75 5.31 0.30 -5.00
C VAL A 75 6.53 1.20 -4.91
N ASP A 76 6.44 2.32 -4.21
CA ASP A 76 7.55 3.25 -4.03
C ASP A 76 8.74 2.59 -3.29
N GLU A 77 8.46 1.78 -2.26
CA GLU A 77 9.48 1.06 -1.51
C GLU A 77 10.20 0.02 -2.38
N LEU A 78 9.45 -0.72 -3.21
CA LEU A 78 10.00 -1.72 -4.12
C LEU A 78 10.86 -1.10 -5.22
N VAL A 79 10.39 0.00 -5.84
CA VAL A 79 11.18 0.74 -6.85
C VAL A 79 12.46 1.29 -6.20
N ALA A 80 12.35 1.92 -5.03
CA ALA A 80 13.52 2.43 -4.33
C ALA A 80 14.50 1.33 -3.92
N SER A 81 14.03 0.13 -3.57
CA SER A 81 14.87 -1.03 -3.30
C SER A 81 15.60 -1.51 -4.55
N HIS A 82 14.88 -1.70 -5.66
CA HIS A 82 15.43 -2.12 -6.95
C HIS A 82 16.53 -1.15 -7.42
N VAL A 83 16.26 0.14 -7.41
CA VAL A 83 17.23 1.18 -7.81
C VAL A 83 18.45 1.18 -6.89
N ARG A 84 18.28 1.06 -5.58
CA ARG A 84 19.43 0.99 -4.65
C ARG A 84 20.30 -0.23 -4.89
N ALA A 85 19.70 -1.38 -5.18
CA ALA A 85 20.42 -2.60 -5.49
C ALA A 85 21.28 -2.41 -6.75
N ASP A 86 20.69 -1.93 -7.82
CA ASP A 86 21.36 -1.67 -9.10
C ASP A 86 22.53 -0.68 -8.94
N LEU A 87 22.31 0.45 -8.25
CA LEU A 87 23.33 1.48 -8.04
C LEU A 87 24.47 1.05 -7.09
N SER A 88 24.21 0.16 -6.14
CA SER A 88 25.21 -0.22 -5.13
C SER A 88 26.13 -1.36 -5.54
N ALA A 89 25.89 -2.00 -6.67
CA ALA A 89 26.52 -3.26 -7.09
C ALA A 89 26.47 -4.37 -6.00
N ARG A 90 25.51 -4.24 -5.06
CA ARG A 90 25.17 -5.20 -3.99
C ARG A 90 23.77 -5.74 -4.18
N ASP A 91 23.44 -6.02 -5.42
CA ASP A 91 22.15 -6.52 -5.85
C ASP A 91 21.94 -8.01 -5.48
N ILE A 92 23.00 -8.74 -5.11
CA ILE A 92 22.96 -10.17 -4.85
C ILE A 92 23.80 -10.51 -3.62
N ASP A 93 23.20 -11.18 -2.63
CA ASP A 93 23.90 -11.73 -1.45
C ASP A 93 24.41 -13.15 -1.69
N VAL A 94 23.67 -13.93 -2.49
CA VAL A 94 24.07 -15.26 -2.95
C VAL A 94 24.05 -15.29 -4.47
N ILE A 95 25.24 -15.37 -5.07
CA ILE A 95 25.40 -15.44 -6.53
C ILE A 95 25.36 -16.92 -6.92
N SER A 96 24.32 -17.33 -7.63
CA SER A 96 24.21 -18.69 -8.19
C SER A 96 23.06 -18.73 -9.21
N THR A 97 23.31 -19.45 -10.29
CA THR A 97 22.27 -19.81 -11.27
C THR A 97 21.54 -21.10 -10.88
N ASP A 98 21.99 -21.78 -9.84
CA ASP A 98 21.41 -23.04 -9.37
C ASP A 98 20.43 -22.80 -8.22
N ARG A 99 19.17 -23.15 -8.45
CA ARG A 99 18.12 -23.12 -7.43
C ARG A 99 18.46 -23.92 -6.17
N HIS A 100 19.23 -25.01 -6.32
CA HIS A 100 19.64 -25.86 -5.18
C HIS A 100 20.70 -25.20 -4.29
N THR A 101 21.31 -24.12 -4.74
CA THR A 101 22.19 -23.26 -3.96
C THR A 101 21.41 -22.07 -3.39
N VAL A 102 20.60 -21.40 -4.20
CA VAL A 102 19.87 -20.18 -3.80
C VAL A 102 18.78 -20.49 -2.78
N LYS A 103 17.96 -21.53 -2.99
CA LYS A 103 16.87 -21.88 -2.09
C LYS A 103 17.34 -22.21 -0.66
N PRO A 104 18.36 -23.09 -0.42
CA PRO A 104 18.85 -23.35 0.93
C PRO A 104 19.51 -22.16 1.59
N TRP A 105 20.05 -21.21 0.83
CA TRP A 105 20.68 -20.01 1.39
C TRP A 105 19.71 -19.17 2.21
N PHE A 106 18.42 -19.13 1.82
CA PHE A 106 17.37 -18.45 2.59
C PHE A 106 17.00 -19.17 3.89
N ASN A 107 17.31 -20.47 4.02
CA ASN A 107 16.99 -21.24 5.21
C ASN A 107 17.75 -20.70 6.43
N GLY A 108 17.07 -20.49 7.54
CA GLY A 108 17.62 -19.90 8.75
C GLY A 108 17.82 -18.38 8.72
N ARG A 109 17.56 -17.75 7.58
CA ARG A 109 17.57 -16.28 7.42
C ARG A 109 16.17 -15.70 7.36
N LEU A 110 15.22 -16.50 6.92
CA LEU A 110 13.78 -16.22 6.88
C LEU A 110 13.03 -17.29 7.67
N ASP A 111 11.83 -16.95 8.12
CA ASP A 111 10.87 -17.84 8.77
C ASP A 111 10.03 -18.67 7.79
N TYR A 112 10.33 -18.57 6.49
CA TYR A 112 9.71 -19.31 5.40
C TYR A 112 10.76 -19.69 4.34
N ALA A 113 10.42 -20.63 3.47
CA ALA A 113 11.25 -21.05 2.35
C ALA A 113 10.65 -20.54 1.04
N PRO A 114 11.24 -19.54 0.37
CA PRO A 114 10.74 -19.07 -0.91
C PRO A 114 10.88 -20.17 -1.97
N PRO A 115 9.86 -20.41 -2.82
CA PRO A 115 10.04 -21.22 -4.01
C PRO A 115 11.05 -20.54 -4.95
N VAL A 116 12.05 -21.27 -5.42
CA VAL A 116 13.06 -20.78 -6.36
C VAL A 116 13.01 -21.67 -7.58
N GLU A 117 12.71 -21.10 -8.74
CA GLU A 117 12.56 -21.84 -9.98
C GLU A 117 13.58 -21.39 -11.02
N ASP A 118 14.05 -22.34 -11.82
CA ASP A 118 14.88 -22.04 -13.00
C ASP A 118 13.97 -21.73 -14.19
N LEU A 119 14.08 -20.51 -14.71
CA LEU A 119 13.33 -20.00 -15.83
C LEU A 119 14.21 -19.67 -17.05
N ALA A 120 15.46 -20.15 -17.06
CA ALA A 120 16.41 -19.86 -18.13
C ALA A 120 15.86 -20.27 -19.51
N ALA A 121 15.19 -21.43 -19.59
CA ALA A 121 14.55 -21.91 -20.82
C ALA A 121 13.44 -20.95 -21.34
N SER A 122 12.87 -20.12 -20.46
CA SER A 122 11.87 -19.10 -20.81
C SER A 122 12.48 -17.72 -21.01
N GLY A 123 13.82 -17.61 -21.02
CA GLY A 123 14.55 -16.37 -21.22
C GLY A 123 14.77 -15.52 -19.96
N PHE A 124 14.52 -16.10 -18.76
CA PHE A 124 14.74 -15.45 -17.47
C PHE A 124 15.73 -16.29 -16.64
N ALA A 125 17.00 -15.96 -16.79
CA ALA A 125 18.05 -16.68 -16.07
C ALA A 125 18.11 -16.24 -14.60
N LEU A 126 18.01 -17.18 -13.65
CA LEU A 126 18.31 -16.91 -12.25
C LEU A 126 19.79 -16.51 -12.12
N VAL A 127 20.07 -15.41 -11.43
CA VAL A 127 21.45 -14.96 -11.16
C VAL A 127 21.78 -14.97 -9.68
N GLY A 128 20.80 -15.07 -8.82
CA GLY A 128 21.01 -15.17 -7.39
C GLY A 128 19.83 -14.74 -6.55
N GLY A 129 20.13 -14.38 -5.31
CA GLY A 129 19.15 -13.87 -4.37
C GLY A 129 19.76 -12.96 -3.32
N ARG A 130 18.93 -12.17 -2.67
CA ARG A 130 19.28 -11.31 -1.54
C ARG A 130 18.15 -11.26 -0.52
N LEU A 131 18.50 -10.76 0.65
CA LEU A 131 17.49 -10.34 1.62
C LEU A 131 17.23 -8.84 1.48
N ASP A 132 15.98 -8.47 1.63
CA ASP A 132 15.58 -7.08 1.70
C ASP A 132 14.59 -6.84 2.84
N TYR A 133 14.26 -5.58 3.09
CA TYR A 133 13.34 -5.19 4.14
C TYR A 133 12.23 -4.33 3.54
N VAL A 134 11.07 -4.92 3.31
CA VAL A 134 9.92 -4.31 2.65
C VAL A 134 8.69 -4.49 3.53
N GLY A 135 7.87 -3.47 3.65
CA GLY A 135 6.68 -3.52 4.47
C GLY A 135 6.96 -3.88 5.94
N ARG A 136 8.11 -3.44 6.47
CA ARG A 136 8.57 -3.67 7.86
C ARG A 136 8.90 -5.13 8.18
N ARG A 137 9.21 -5.95 7.19
CA ARG A 137 9.63 -7.35 7.37
C ARG A 137 10.74 -7.73 6.40
N ARG A 138 11.52 -8.73 6.78
CA ARG A 138 12.50 -9.32 5.87
C ARG A 138 11.79 -10.12 4.78
N VAL A 139 12.23 -9.92 3.55
CA VAL A 139 11.68 -10.61 2.38
C VAL A 139 12.81 -11.23 1.55
N ALA A 140 12.52 -12.36 0.91
CA ALA A 140 13.39 -12.92 -0.11
C ALA A 140 13.25 -12.10 -1.38
N VAL A 141 14.37 -11.79 -2.02
CA VAL A 141 14.42 -11.26 -3.37
C VAL A 141 15.18 -12.25 -4.25
N LEU A 142 14.52 -12.77 -5.26
CA LEU A 142 15.11 -13.57 -6.30
C LEU A 142 15.47 -12.65 -7.46
N VAL A 143 16.71 -12.73 -7.91
CA VAL A 143 17.21 -11.86 -8.96
C VAL A 143 17.32 -12.68 -10.25
N TYR A 144 16.55 -12.26 -11.26
CA TYR A 144 16.60 -12.85 -12.60
C TYR A 144 17.13 -11.84 -13.60
N ARG A 145 17.68 -12.35 -14.68
CA ARG A 145 18.10 -11.54 -15.82
C ARG A 145 17.32 -11.90 -17.06
N HIS A 146 16.76 -10.87 -17.68
CA HIS A 146 16.10 -10.97 -18.98
C HIS A 146 16.80 -10.04 -19.95
N ARG A 147 17.59 -10.59 -20.90
CA ARG A 147 18.46 -9.80 -21.81
C ARG A 147 19.40 -8.89 -21.01
N GLN A 148 19.23 -7.56 -21.08
CA GLN A 148 20.02 -6.58 -20.35
C GLN A 148 19.33 -6.10 -19.06
N HIS A 149 18.08 -6.49 -18.84
CA HIS A 149 17.25 -6.05 -17.73
C HIS A 149 17.36 -6.99 -16.54
N VAL A 150 17.33 -6.41 -15.36
CA VAL A 150 17.21 -7.14 -14.10
C VAL A 150 15.73 -7.23 -13.74
N VAL A 151 15.28 -8.38 -13.28
CA VAL A 151 13.96 -8.60 -12.72
C VAL A 151 14.14 -9.01 -11.27
N ASP A 152 13.82 -8.11 -10.36
CA ASP A 152 13.79 -8.38 -8.93
C ASP A 152 12.43 -8.93 -8.54
N VAL A 153 12.43 -10.09 -7.91
CA VAL A 153 11.20 -10.80 -7.53
C VAL A 153 11.17 -10.96 -6.02
N TYR A 154 10.35 -10.15 -5.38
CA TYR A 154 10.12 -10.15 -3.93
C TYR A 154 9.09 -11.21 -3.59
N VAL A 155 9.44 -12.12 -2.71
CA VAL A 155 8.60 -13.26 -2.32
C VAL A 155 8.34 -13.21 -0.83
N GLN A 156 7.09 -13.32 -0.43
CA GLN A 156 6.69 -13.39 0.97
C GLN A 156 5.47 -14.30 1.13
N PRO A 157 5.25 -14.88 2.31
CA PRO A 157 4.05 -15.66 2.57
C PRO A 157 2.78 -14.83 2.31
N ALA A 158 1.80 -15.43 1.65
CA ALA A 158 0.51 -14.80 1.49
C ALA A 158 -0.15 -14.65 2.88
N GLY A 159 -0.75 -13.48 3.12
CA GLY A 159 -1.54 -13.26 4.32
C GLY A 159 -2.84 -14.07 4.32
N GLU A 160 -3.57 -14.06 5.42
CA GLU A 160 -4.90 -14.71 5.52
C GLU A 160 -5.88 -14.26 4.43
N ARG A 161 -5.74 -13.03 3.98
CA ARG A 161 -6.47 -12.48 2.82
C ARG A 161 -5.45 -12.04 1.78
N PRO A 162 -5.16 -12.90 0.80
CA PRO A 162 -4.25 -12.55 -0.27
C PRO A 162 -4.68 -11.26 -0.98
N ALA A 163 -3.74 -10.37 -1.22
CA ALA A 163 -4.01 -9.14 -1.95
C ALA A 163 -4.40 -9.46 -3.40
N ALA A 164 -5.32 -8.67 -3.97
CA ALA A 164 -5.71 -8.85 -5.38
C ALA A 164 -4.49 -8.67 -6.31
N PRO A 165 -4.45 -9.35 -7.47
CA PRO A 165 -3.46 -9.07 -8.50
C PRO A 165 -3.43 -7.58 -8.85
N TYR A 166 -2.23 -7.05 -9.07
CA TYR A 166 -2.04 -5.62 -9.35
C TYR A 166 -0.85 -5.43 -10.26
N ALA A 167 -1.01 -4.66 -11.33
CA ALA A 167 0.05 -4.32 -12.24
C ALA A 167 0.07 -2.80 -12.47
N THR A 168 1.26 -2.22 -12.52
CA THR A 168 1.44 -0.78 -12.74
C THR A 168 2.80 -0.49 -13.36
N VAL A 169 2.95 0.75 -13.85
CA VAL A 169 4.25 1.33 -14.18
C VAL A 169 4.43 2.55 -13.29
N SER A 170 5.50 2.58 -12.53
CA SER A 170 5.85 3.70 -11.64
C SER A 170 7.31 4.08 -11.84
N GLN A 171 7.58 5.38 -11.99
CA GLN A 171 8.93 5.94 -12.12
C GLN A 171 9.76 5.30 -13.26
N GLY A 172 9.11 4.77 -14.30
CA GLY A 172 9.77 4.09 -15.41
C GLY A 172 9.97 2.58 -15.22
N TYR A 173 9.59 2.02 -14.07
CA TYR A 173 9.67 0.60 -13.75
C TYR A 173 8.30 -0.06 -13.88
N ALA A 174 8.25 -1.24 -14.49
CA ALA A 174 7.08 -2.09 -14.49
C ALA A 174 7.04 -2.92 -13.20
N LEU A 175 5.85 -3.01 -12.60
CA LEU A 175 5.60 -3.81 -11.40
C LEU A 175 4.39 -4.71 -11.63
N ASP A 176 4.48 -5.96 -11.16
CA ASP A 176 3.36 -6.91 -11.12
C ASP A 176 3.30 -7.60 -9.76
N ARG A 177 2.09 -7.74 -9.21
CA ARG A 177 1.80 -8.47 -7.98
C ARG A 177 0.78 -9.57 -8.25
N TRP A 178 1.11 -10.78 -7.79
CA TRP A 178 0.19 -11.93 -7.85
C TRP A 178 0.38 -12.86 -6.65
N ASN A 179 -0.47 -13.87 -6.54
CA ASN A 179 -0.37 -14.91 -5.53
C ASN A 179 -0.25 -16.26 -6.22
N ALA A 180 0.72 -17.04 -5.81
CA ALA A 180 0.94 -18.41 -6.29
C ALA A 180 1.67 -19.23 -5.23
N ALA A 181 1.39 -20.52 -5.14
CA ALA A 181 2.05 -21.47 -4.22
C ALA A 181 2.09 -20.97 -2.75
N GLY A 182 1.01 -20.38 -2.25
CA GLY A 182 0.93 -19.87 -0.88
C GLY A 182 1.75 -18.60 -0.61
N MET A 183 2.32 -18.00 -1.64
CA MET A 183 3.13 -16.79 -1.56
C MET A 183 2.48 -15.62 -2.28
N THR A 184 2.79 -14.41 -1.83
CA THR A 184 2.59 -13.16 -2.58
C THR A 184 3.90 -12.81 -3.25
N TRP A 185 3.83 -12.57 -4.53
CA TRP A 185 4.93 -12.25 -5.41
C TRP A 185 4.81 -10.81 -5.88
N TRP A 186 5.93 -10.09 -5.89
CA TRP A 186 6.07 -8.81 -6.55
C TRP A 186 7.28 -8.89 -7.50
N ALA A 187 7.11 -8.51 -8.73
CA ALA A 187 8.21 -8.37 -9.67
C ALA A 187 8.39 -6.90 -10.05
N VAL A 188 9.64 -6.47 -10.15
CA VAL A 188 10.03 -5.10 -10.55
C VAL A 188 11.12 -5.18 -11.60
N THR A 189 11.01 -4.39 -12.65
CA THR A 189 12.01 -4.30 -13.72
C THR A 189 11.88 -3.00 -14.51
N ASP A 190 12.96 -2.58 -15.14
CA ASP A 190 13.00 -1.51 -16.15
C ASP A 190 12.63 -2.00 -17.57
N ALA A 191 12.35 -3.30 -17.74
CA ALA A 191 11.87 -3.85 -19.01
C ALA A 191 10.40 -3.51 -19.26
N GLU A 192 9.95 -3.77 -20.50
CA GLU A 192 8.55 -3.61 -20.89
C GLU A 192 7.59 -4.43 -20.01
N PRO A 193 6.38 -3.94 -19.69
CA PRO A 193 5.38 -4.68 -18.92
C PRO A 193 5.06 -6.07 -19.47
N SER A 194 5.14 -6.26 -20.77
CA SER A 194 4.97 -7.55 -21.44
C SER A 194 6.02 -8.59 -21.00
N ALA A 195 7.22 -8.17 -20.65
CA ALA A 195 8.25 -9.06 -20.10
C ALA A 195 7.85 -9.60 -18.74
N LEU A 196 7.26 -8.79 -17.85
CA LEU A 196 6.73 -9.26 -16.56
C LEU A 196 5.58 -10.24 -16.73
N ALA A 197 4.67 -9.98 -17.68
CA ALA A 197 3.58 -10.92 -17.99
C ALA A 197 4.12 -12.28 -18.47
N ALA A 198 5.15 -12.28 -19.30
CA ALA A 198 5.81 -13.51 -19.74
C ALA A 198 6.55 -14.21 -18.59
N PHE A 199 7.26 -13.45 -17.74
CA PHE A 199 7.93 -13.96 -16.54
C PHE A 199 6.94 -14.67 -15.62
N ARG A 200 5.84 -14.00 -15.27
CA ARG A 200 4.78 -14.56 -14.43
C ARG A 200 4.22 -15.84 -15.01
N THR A 201 3.89 -15.86 -16.31
CA THR A 201 3.36 -17.05 -16.98
C THR A 201 4.35 -18.22 -16.88
N ALA A 202 5.65 -17.97 -17.10
CA ALA A 202 6.68 -18.99 -17.00
C ALA A 202 6.83 -19.51 -15.56
N LEU A 203 6.80 -18.60 -14.57
CA LEU A 203 6.91 -18.97 -13.16
C LEU A 203 5.71 -19.78 -12.69
N ASP A 204 4.48 -19.33 -13.00
CA ASP A 204 3.25 -20.03 -12.62
C ASP A 204 3.19 -21.45 -13.21
N ALA A 205 3.65 -21.62 -14.45
CA ALA A 205 3.74 -22.96 -15.10
C ALA A 205 4.72 -23.89 -14.35
N ARG A 206 5.86 -23.37 -13.89
CA ARG A 206 6.83 -24.15 -13.10
C ARG A 206 6.29 -24.51 -11.71
N LEU A 207 5.70 -23.52 -11.02
CA LEU A 207 5.13 -23.76 -9.69
C LEU A 207 3.98 -24.80 -9.73
N ALA A 208 3.17 -24.80 -10.78
CA ALA A 208 2.13 -25.81 -10.98
C ALA A 208 2.71 -27.21 -11.23
N GLY A 209 3.84 -27.33 -11.95
CA GLY A 209 4.51 -28.60 -12.21
C GLY A 209 5.14 -29.24 -10.97
N THR A 210 5.70 -28.44 -10.07
CA THR A 210 6.33 -28.94 -8.83
C THR A 210 5.35 -29.44 -7.77
N HIS A 211 4.05 -29.17 -7.91
CA HIS A 211 2.99 -29.69 -7.01
C HIS A 211 2.45 -31.06 -7.43
N ASN A 212 2.82 -31.54 -8.62
CA ASN A 212 2.33 -32.81 -9.17
C ASN A 212 3.38 -33.94 -9.11
N GLU A 213 4.56 -33.69 -8.59
CA GLU A 213 5.61 -34.66 -8.28
C GLU A 213 5.68 -34.96 -6.78
#